data_08b20bb6f1e808d9a93811a61e5b4955
#
_entry.id   08b20bb6f1e808d9a93811a61e5b4955
#
_cell.length_a   1.000
_cell.length_b   1.000
_cell.length_c   1.000
_cell.angle_alpha   90.00
_cell.angle_beta   90.00
_cell.angle_gamma   90.00
#
_symmetry.space_group_name_H-M   'P 1'
#
loop_
_entity.id
_entity.type
_entity.pdbx_description
1 polymer ?
#
loop_
_entity_poly.entity_id
_entity_poly.type
_entity_poly.pdbx_seq_one_letter_code
_entity_poly.pdbx_strand_id
1 'polypeptide(L)'
;MKLGRGDAYLLLTVIIWGNTFPTAKYVLGVIPPNVYASTRYLLAAVTLMLVLAWRDGLRLPRRQDLLPLIGFGLLGITLMQLLWTNALSLTAASKGAILVAVSPIWAMLISTLRGQRPSIPAWAGILISFGGVFLVINNSITAITVGGGSLLGDLLFLTVAFCWACYSVFAPPYLARLGALYLSAWSMLFGAIALSPAMLFGIADIDWSIVTPLHWVGFLFTAIFAGALGYLFWYEGIARLGVARSVVYSYLIPVFALLSAVSFLGEHVSAIQLAGAAIVIGGLALTRISTTKT
;
A
#
# COMPACT_ATOMS: atom_id res chain seq x y z
N MET A 1 21.06 15.15 4.47
CA MET A 1 20.89 13.82 3.85
C MET A 1 20.32 14.06 2.45
N LYS A 2 21.05 13.73 1.37
CA LYS A 2 20.53 13.94 0.00
C LYS A 2 19.48 12.86 -0.34
N LEU A 3 18.28 13.29 -0.69
CA LEU A 3 17.23 12.44 -1.19
C LEU A 3 17.57 12.01 -2.63
N GLY A 4 17.59 10.70 -2.89
CA GLY A 4 17.82 10.16 -4.22
C GLY A 4 16.51 9.89 -4.96
N ARG A 5 16.61 9.45 -6.23
CA ARG A 5 15.42 9.10 -7.04
C ARG A 5 14.55 8.02 -6.40
N GLY A 6 15.15 7.03 -5.72
CA GLY A 6 14.40 5.98 -5.02
C GLY A 6 13.55 6.54 -3.87
N ASP A 7 14.10 7.50 -3.12
CA ASP A 7 13.36 8.19 -2.05
C ASP A 7 12.18 8.99 -2.61
N ALA A 8 12.37 9.67 -3.76
CA ALA A 8 11.31 10.43 -4.40
C ALA A 8 10.14 9.53 -4.82
N TYR A 9 10.42 8.35 -5.41
CA TYR A 9 9.37 7.39 -5.78
C TYR A 9 8.59 6.90 -4.55
N LEU A 10 9.27 6.58 -3.45
CA LEU A 10 8.60 6.13 -2.23
C LEU A 10 7.81 7.24 -1.55
N LEU A 11 8.32 8.48 -1.54
CA LEU A 11 7.57 9.63 -1.01
C LEU A 11 6.31 9.89 -1.83
N LEU A 12 6.39 9.87 -3.17
CA LEU A 12 5.21 9.99 -4.02
C LEU A 12 4.20 8.87 -3.73
N THR A 13 4.67 7.63 -3.60
CA THR A 13 3.82 6.50 -3.24
C THR A 13 3.05 6.73 -1.94
N VAL A 14 3.75 7.11 -0.87
CA VAL A 14 3.13 7.25 0.46
C VAL A 14 2.22 8.48 0.56
N ILE A 15 2.50 9.55 -0.18
CA ILE A 15 1.60 10.69 -0.33
C ILE A 15 0.29 10.24 -1.01
N ILE A 16 0.39 9.52 -2.13
CA ILE A 16 -0.76 8.99 -2.86
C ILE A 16 -1.57 8.04 -1.98
N TRP A 17 -0.90 7.09 -1.32
CA TRP A 17 -1.57 6.08 -0.50
C TRP A 17 -2.13 6.64 0.81
N GLY A 18 -1.54 7.70 1.38
CA GLY A 18 -2.11 8.40 2.51
C GLY A 18 -3.52 8.96 2.22
N ASN A 19 -3.74 9.42 0.99
CA ASN A 19 -5.04 9.90 0.55
C ASN A 19 -6.00 8.79 0.10
N THR A 20 -5.51 7.54 -0.07
CA THR A 20 -6.34 6.45 -0.60
C THR A 20 -7.38 5.96 0.40
N PHE A 21 -7.05 5.87 1.70
CA PHE A 21 -7.97 5.36 2.72
C PHE A 21 -9.26 6.17 2.81
N PRO A 22 -9.22 7.50 3.02
CA PRO A 22 -10.45 8.31 3.07
C PRO A 22 -11.19 8.32 1.73
N THR A 23 -10.46 8.43 0.60
CA THR A 23 -11.06 8.44 -0.74
C THR A 23 -11.76 7.11 -1.04
N ALA A 24 -11.11 5.98 -0.76
CA ALA A 24 -11.72 4.66 -0.95
C ALA A 24 -12.94 4.46 -0.06
N LYS A 25 -12.88 4.87 1.22
CA LYS A 25 -14.01 4.78 2.14
C LYS A 25 -15.22 5.58 1.63
N TYR A 26 -14.99 6.74 1.06
CA TYR A 26 -16.03 7.56 0.44
C TYR A 26 -16.69 6.84 -0.75
N VAL A 27 -15.90 6.28 -1.67
CA VAL A 27 -16.42 5.53 -2.84
C VAL A 27 -17.14 4.24 -2.41
N LEU A 28 -16.63 3.54 -1.41
CA LEU A 28 -17.25 2.33 -0.84
C LEU A 28 -18.59 2.60 -0.15
N GLY A 29 -18.93 3.86 0.10
CA GLY A 29 -20.26 4.25 0.58
C GLY A 29 -21.37 4.04 -0.45
N VAL A 30 -21.03 3.95 -1.74
CA VAL A 30 -21.99 3.82 -2.86
C VAL A 30 -21.68 2.65 -3.79
N ILE A 31 -20.45 2.16 -3.82
CA ILE A 31 -20.01 1.03 -4.68
C ILE A 31 -19.61 -0.14 -3.79
N PRO A 32 -20.19 -1.34 -3.99
CA PRO A 32 -19.84 -2.54 -3.23
C PRO A 32 -18.35 -2.88 -3.30
N PRO A 33 -17.74 -3.39 -2.21
CA PRO A 33 -16.30 -3.62 -2.11
C PRO A 33 -15.69 -4.43 -3.24
N ASN A 34 -16.35 -5.51 -3.64
CA ASN A 34 -15.85 -6.40 -4.70
C ASN A 34 -15.91 -5.75 -6.09
N VAL A 35 -16.95 -4.96 -6.37
CA VAL A 35 -17.07 -4.19 -7.62
C VAL A 35 -16.00 -3.12 -7.66
N TYR A 36 -15.85 -2.36 -6.57
CA TYR A 36 -14.82 -1.32 -6.46
C TYR A 36 -13.41 -1.90 -6.65
N ALA A 37 -13.08 -3.00 -5.97
CA ALA A 37 -11.78 -3.64 -6.10
C ALA A 37 -11.51 -4.07 -7.55
N SER A 38 -12.45 -4.83 -8.15
CA SER A 38 -12.28 -5.39 -9.49
C SER A 38 -12.14 -4.30 -10.56
N THR A 39 -13.07 -3.35 -10.60
CA THR A 39 -13.08 -2.30 -11.63
C THR A 39 -11.87 -1.35 -11.48
N ARG A 40 -11.50 -1.01 -10.24
CA ARG A 40 -10.32 -0.19 -9.95
C ARG A 40 -9.04 -0.82 -10.47
N TYR A 41 -8.83 -2.11 -10.21
CA TYR A 41 -7.59 -2.79 -10.63
C TYR A 41 -7.59 -3.17 -12.11
N LEU A 42 -8.74 -3.38 -12.75
CA LEU A 42 -8.82 -3.47 -14.21
C LEU A 42 -8.35 -2.15 -14.86
N LEU A 43 -8.83 -1.01 -14.37
CA LEU A 43 -8.39 0.30 -14.88
C LEU A 43 -6.89 0.55 -14.58
N ALA A 44 -6.40 0.17 -13.41
CA ALA A 44 -4.99 0.26 -13.07
C ALA A 44 -4.12 -0.62 -14.00
N ALA A 45 -4.57 -1.82 -14.31
CA ALA A 45 -3.88 -2.73 -15.24
C ALA A 45 -3.82 -2.14 -16.66
N VAL A 46 -4.95 -1.64 -17.16
CA VAL A 46 -4.99 -0.96 -18.47
C VAL A 46 -4.02 0.22 -18.48
N THR A 47 -4.01 1.05 -17.44
CA THR A 47 -3.10 2.19 -17.31
C THR A 47 -1.63 1.76 -17.39
N LEU A 48 -1.22 0.76 -16.61
CA LEU A 48 0.16 0.27 -16.64
C LEU A 48 0.54 -0.40 -17.95
N MET A 49 -0.39 -1.15 -18.56
CA MET A 49 -0.15 -1.77 -19.87
C MET A 49 0.02 -0.72 -20.98
N LEU A 50 -0.76 0.37 -20.95
CA LEU A 50 -0.58 1.48 -21.88
C LEU A 50 0.76 2.19 -21.69
N VAL A 51 1.16 2.44 -20.43
CA VAL A 51 2.48 3.02 -20.11
C VAL A 51 3.61 2.08 -20.57
N LEU A 52 3.49 0.77 -20.35
CA LEU A 52 4.46 -0.23 -20.80
C LEU A 52 4.56 -0.24 -22.33
N ALA A 53 3.42 -0.29 -23.02
CA ALA A 53 3.37 -0.29 -24.49
C ALA A 53 4.00 0.97 -25.09
N TRP A 54 3.73 2.13 -24.49
CA TRP A 54 4.27 3.41 -24.96
C TRP A 54 5.78 3.55 -24.72
N ARG A 55 6.27 3.15 -23.53
CA ARG A 55 7.67 3.40 -23.11
C ARG A 55 8.64 2.32 -23.57
N ASP A 56 8.28 1.06 -23.38
CA ASP A 56 9.21 -0.08 -23.57
C ASP A 56 8.76 -1.04 -24.69
N GLY A 57 7.59 -0.79 -25.28
CA GLY A 57 6.91 -1.70 -26.21
C GLY A 57 6.25 -2.89 -25.50
N LEU A 58 5.18 -3.38 -26.11
CA LEU A 58 4.45 -4.53 -25.56
C LEU A 58 5.21 -5.83 -25.87
N ARG A 59 5.87 -6.39 -24.85
CA ARG A 59 6.57 -7.67 -24.94
C ARG A 59 5.83 -8.70 -24.11
N LEU A 60 5.47 -9.83 -24.71
CA LEU A 60 4.82 -10.93 -23.99
C LEU A 60 5.80 -11.58 -23.00
N PRO A 61 5.30 -12.05 -21.83
CA PRO A 61 6.11 -12.74 -20.86
C PRO A 61 6.69 -14.05 -21.42
N ARG A 62 7.94 -14.31 -21.10
CA ARG A 62 8.55 -15.62 -21.40
C ARG A 62 7.89 -16.67 -20.50
N ARG A 63 7.85 -17.94 -20.95
CA ARG A 63 7.25 -19.05 -20.18
C ARG A 63 7.76 -19.12 -18.74
N GLN A 64 9.05 -18.90 -18.53
CA GLN A 64 9.69 -18.90 -17.20
C GLN A 64 9.23 -17.76 -16.28
N ASP A 65 8.69 -16.67 -16.83
CA ASP A 65 8.25 -15.49 -16.11
C ASP A 65 6.75 -15.52 -15.78
N LEU A 66 5.98 -16.35 -16.49
CA LEU A 66 4.52 -16.42 -16.31
C LEU A 66 4.12 -16.78 -14.89
N LEU A 67 4.65 -17.87 -14.34
CA LEU A 67 4.30 -18.33 -12.99
C LEU A 67 4.63 -17.28 -11.91
N PRO A 68 5.83 -16.66 -11.87
CA PRO A 68 6.09 -15.56 -10.97
C PRO A 68 5.14 -14.36 -11.15
N LEU A 69 4.90 -13.92 -12.39
CA LEU A 69 4.02 -12.76 -12.66
C LEU A 69 2.57 -13.03 -12.22
N ILE A 70 2.05 -14.24 -12.49
CA ILE A 70 0.75 -14.67 -12.00
C ILE A 70 0.75 -14.72 -10.47
N GLY A 71 1.79 -15.28 -9.85
CA GLY A 71 1.92 -15.36 -8.39
C GLY A 71 1.90 -13.97 -7.73
N PHE A 72 2.67 -13.01 -8.26
CA PHE A 72 2.62 -11.62 -7.80
C PHE A 72 1.25 -10.98 -8.02
N GLY A 73 0.59 -11.27 -9.14
CA GLY A 73 -0.77 -10.79 -9.42
C GLY A 73 -1.78 -11.35 -8.43
N LEU A 74 -1.78 -12.67 -8.23
CA LEU A 74 -2.71 -13.32 -7.30
C LEU A 74 -2.49 -12.87 -5.85
N LEU A 75 -1.24 -12.78 -5.41
CA LEU A 75 -0.91 -12.39 -4.04
C LEU A 75 -1.15 -10.90 -3.79
N GLY A 76 -0.53 -10.04 -4.61
CA GLY A 76 -0.45 -8.60 -4.36
C GLY A 76 -1.66 -7.82 -4.87
N ILE A 77 -2.44 -8.39 -5.79
CA ILE A 77 -3.60 -7.74 -6.37
C ILE A 77 -4.88 -8.50 -6.01
N THR A 78 -5.04 -9.75 -6.44
CA THR A 78 -6.31 -10.47 -6.24
C THR A 78 -6.61 -10.67 -4.75
N LEU A 79 -5.78 -11.45 -4.09
CA LEU A 79 -6.00 -11.82 -2.68
C LEU A 79 -5.94 -10.58 -1.78
N MET A 80 -4.87 -9.80 -1.90
CA MET A 80 -4.66 -8.65 -1.02
C MET A 80 -5.78 -7.62 -1.15
N GLN A 81 -6.30 -7.35 -2.36
CA GLN A 81 -7.34 -6.35 -2.54
C GLN A 81 -8.72 -6.83 -2.14
N LEU A 82 -9.04 -8.11 -2.38
CA LEU A 82 -10.26 -8.70 -1.81
C LEU A 82 -10.25 -8.60 -0.28
N LEU A 83 -9.14 -8.96 0.35
CA LEU A 83 -8.99 -8.86 1.80
C LEU A 83 -9.09 -7.40 2.27
N TRP A 84 -8.38 -6.48 1.63
CA TRP A 84 -8.32 -5.07 2.03
C TRP A 84 -9.67 -4.36 1.92
N THR A 85 -10.39 -4.51 0.79
CA THR A 85 -11.67 -3.83 0.59
C THR A 85 -12.74 -4.38 1.53
N ASN A 86 -12.79 -5.71 1.72
CA ASN A 86 -13.73 -6.32 2.67
C ASN A 86 -13.36 -5.98 4.12
N ALA A 87 -12.07 -5.97 4.50
CA ALA A 87 -11.64 -5.51 5.81
C ALA A 87 -12.06 -4.05 6.08
N LEU A 88 -11.90 -3.17 5.08
CA LEU A 88 -12.27 -1.75 5.20
C LEU A 88 -13.78 -1.53 5.33
N SER A 89 -14.61 -2.42 4.81
CA SER A 89 -16.06 -2.39 5.04
C SER A 89 -16.42 -2.81 6.46
N LEU A 90 -15.65 -3.71 7.08
CA LEU A 90 -15.94 -4.33 8.36
C LEU A 90 -15.31 -3.63 9.56
N THR A 91 -14.32 -2.76 9.36
CA THR A 91 -13.61 -2.09 10.47
C THR A 91 -13.33 -0.62 10.16
N ALA A 92 -12.99 0.15 11.20
CA ALA A 92 -12.64 1.56 11.02
C ALA A 92 -11.37 1.72 10.19
N ALA A 93 -11.35 2.71 9.29
CA ALA A 93 -10.20 2.98 8.42
C ALA A 93 -8.92 3.26 9.23
N SER A 94 -9.03 4.00 10.34
CA SER A 94 -7.92 4.28 11.26
C SER A 94 -7.34 3.01 11.88
N LYS A 95 -8.19 2.10 12.37
CA LYS A 95 -7.76 0.82 12.94
C LYS A 95 -7.09 -0.05 11.88
N GLY A 96 -7.68 -0.13 10.67
CA GLY A 96 -7.10 -0.82 9.52
C GLY A 96 -5.71 -0.29 9.15
N ALA A 97 -5.50 1.02 9.18
CA ALA A 97 -4.21 1.64 8.91
C ALA A 97 -3.13 1.22 9.92
N ILE A 98 -3.46 1.10 11.23
CA ILE A 98 -2.53 0.55 12.24
C ILE A 98 -2.18 -0.91 11.93
N LEU A 99 -3.19 -1.72 11.61
CA LEU A 99 -3.00 -3.16 11.38
C LEU A 99 -2.14 -3.42 10.11
N VAL A 100 -2.36 -2.65 9.05
CA VAL A 100 -1.51 -2.72 7.84
C VAL A 100 -0.09 -2.20 8.12
N ALA A 101 0.09 -1.26 9.04
CA ALA A 101 1.41 -0.76 9.44
C ALA A 101 2.30 -1.82 10.14
N VAL A 102 1.79 -3.02 10.43
CA VAL A 102 2.60 -4.19 10.85
C VAL A 102 3.43 -4.76 9.68
N SER A 103 3.10 -4.44 8.43
CA SER A 103 3.75 -5.03 7.25
C SER A 103 5.28 -4.88 7.19
N PRO A 104 5.94 -3.77 7.60
CA PRO A 104 7.39 -3.71 7.65
C PRO A 104 8.01 -4.68 8.66
N ILE A 105 7.31 -5.00 9.75
CA ILE A 105 7.76 -6.01 10.74
C ILE A 105 7.76 -7.39 10.06
N TRP A 106 6.68 -7.76 9.37
CA TRP A 106 6.61 -8.98 8.58
C TRP A 106 7.70 -9.03 7.49
N ALA A 107 7.89 -7.95 6.75
CA ALA A 107 8.91 -7.88 5.70
C ALA A 107 10.31 -8.13 6.27
N MET A 108 10.62 -7.57 7.45
CA MET A 108 11.89 -7.76 8.10
C MET A 108 12.07 -9.19 8.62
N LEU A 109 11.03 -9.79 9.22
CA LEU A 109 11.03 -11.18 9.66
C LEU A 109 11.27 -12.13 8.48
N ILE A 110 10.52 -11.99 7.38
CA ILE A 110 10.67 -12.81 6.19
C ILE A 110 12.09 -12.66 5.59
N SER A 111 12.61 -11.43 5.54
CA SER A 111 13.98 -11.15 5.06
C SER A 111 15.02 -11.85 5.92
N THR A 112 14.83 -11.85 7.24
CA THR A 112 15.73 -12.56 8.19
C THR A 112 15.68 -14.08 7.99
N LEU A 113 14.48 -14.65 7.83
CA LEU A 113 14.31 -16.08 7.54
C LEU A 113 14.94 -16.48 6.20
N ARG A 114 15.07 -15.55 5.26
CA ARG A 114 15.77 -15.75 3.98
C ARG A 114 17.28 -15.54 4.04
N GLY A 115 17.85 -15.44 5.23
CA GLY A 115 19.28 -15.30 5.45
C GLY A 115 19.82 -13.87 5.34
N GLN A 116 18.98 -12.87 5.09
CA GLN A 116 19.38 -11.47 5.23
C GLN A 116 19.56 -11.16 6.71
N ARG A 117 20.58 -10.34 7.04
CA ARG A 117 20.87 -9.97 8.43
C ARG A 117 20.64 -8.46 8.62
N PRO A 118 19.38 -8.03 8.81
CA PRO A 118 19.12 -6.62 9.10
C PRO A 118 19.85 -6.20 10.37
N SER A 119 20.43 -5.00 10.37
CA SER A 119 21.15 -4.48 11.53
C SER A 119 20.18 -4.19 12.70
N ILE A 120 20.73 -4.21 13.95
CA ILE A 120 19.95 -3.85 15.14
C ILE A 120 19.31 -2.46 14.99
N PRO A 121 20.01 -1.42 14.49
CA PRO A 121 19.38 -0.12 14.27
C PRO A 121 18.25 -0.13 13.23
N ALA A 122 18.28 -1.06 12.24
CA ALA A 122 17.17 -1.21 11.31
C ALA A 122 15.90 -1.74 12.01
N TRP A 123 16.05 -2.74 12.88
CA TRP A 123 14.97 -3.23 13.73
C TRP A 123 14.44 -2.14 14.68
N ALA A 124 15.34 -1.44 15.36
CA ALA A 124 14.97 -0.34 16.25
C ALA A 124 14.19 0.75 15.51
N GLY A 125 14.65 1.16 14.31
CA GLY A 125 13.96 2.14 13.48
C GLY A 125 12.54 1.72 13.07
N ILE A 126 12.33 0.45 12.73
CA ILE A 126 11.02 -0.10 12.42
C ILE A 126 10.09 -0.06 13.64
N LEU A 127 10.56 -0.52 14.79
CA LEU A 127 9.75 -0.56 16.01
C LEU A 127 9.42 0.85 16.53
N ILE A 128 10.38 1.78 16.47
CA ILE A 128 10.18 3.20 16.82
C ILE A 128 9.13 3.81 15.87
N SER A 129 9.26 3.60 14.55
CA SER A 129 8.30 4.13 13.58
C SER A 129 6.91 3.54 13.79
N PHE A 130 6.79 2.25 14.11
CA PHE A 130 5.50 1.62 14.43
C PHE A 130 4.84 2.24 15.66
N GLY A 131 5.61 2.50 16.72
CA GLY A 131 5.12 3.24 17.90
C GLY A 131 4.63 4.64 17.55
N GLY A 132 5.36 5.36 16.68
CA GLY A 132 4.94 6.66 16.16
C GLY A 132 3.63 6.60 15.37
N VAL A 133 3.47 5.62 14.47
CA VAL A 133 2.22 5.39 13.73
C VAL A 133 1.05 5.13 14.69
N PHE A 134 1.28 4.31 15.71
CA PHE A 134 0.25 4.04 16.73
C PHE A 134 -0.22 5.34 17.39
N LEU A 135 0.70 6.25 17.78
CA LEU A 135 0.34 7.53 18.37
C LEU A 135 -0.41 8.45 17.39
N VAL A 136 0.01 8.50 16.11
CA VAL A 136 -0.68 9.31 15.08
C VAL A 136 -2.14 8.88 14.94
N ILE A 137 -2.40 7.58 14.92
CA ILE A 137 -3.73 7.05 14.64
C ILE A 137 -4.58 6.96 15.92
N ASN A 138 -3.99 6.49 17.02
CA ASN A 138 -4.69 6.33 18.30
C ASN A 138 -5.00 7.66 19.00
N ASN A 139 -4.18 8.67 18.74
CA ASN A 139 -4.31 10.03 19.33
C ASN A 139 -4.41 10.04 20.87
N SER A 140 -3.85 9.04 21.55
CA SER A 140 -3.82 8.92 23.00
C SER A 140 -2.62 8.08 23.44
N ILE A 141 -2.03 8.43 24.60
CA ILE A 141 -0.98 7.66 25.25
C ILE A 141 -1.49 6.83 26.45
N THR A 142 -2.70 7.14 26.94
CA THR A 142 -3.25 6.55 28.16
C THR A 142 -4.36 5.54 27.89
N ALA A 143 -4.95 5.57 26.70
CA ALA A 143 -6.05 4.69 26.34
C ALA A 143 -5.93 4.27 24.88
N ILE A 144 -6.43 3.08 24.54
CA ILE A 144 -6.62 2.67 23.15
C ILE A 144 -7.97 3.25 22.70
N THR A 145 -7.92 4.34 21.92
CA THR A 145 -9.12 5.05 21.43
C THR A 145 -9.60 4.49 20.09
N VAL A 146 -8.75 3.73 19.40
CA VAL A 146 -9.08 3.11 18.12
C VAL A 146 -9.92 1.87 18.39
N GLY A 147 -11.22 2.05 18.39
CA GLY A 147 -12.21 1.00 18.57
C GLY A 147 -13.10 0.82 17.33
N GLY A 148 -14.05 -0.10 17.45
CA GLY A 148 -15.04 -0.39 16.40
C GLY A 148 -14.55 -1.37 15.33
N GLY A 149 -15.53 -1.96 14.65
CA GLY A 149 -15.31 -3.01 13.66
C GLY A 149 -15.29 -4.42 14.25
N SER A 150 -15.18 -5.39 13.37
CA SER A 150 -15.23 -6.81 13.71
C SER A 150 -13.82 -7.41 13.85
N LEU A 151 -13.70 -8.45 14.66
CA LEU A 151 -12.47 -9.26 14.75
C LEU A 151 -12.08 -9.82 13.35
N LEU A 152 -13.07 -10.16 12.53
CA LEU A 152 -12.83 -10.62 11.17
C LEU A 152 -12.14 -9.54 10.34
N GLY A 153 -12.61 -8.29 10.39
CA GLY A 153 -11.99 -7.16 9.69
C GLY A 153 -10.53 -6.95 10.13
N ASP A 154 -10.26 -7.10 11.43
CA ASP A 154 -8.89 -6.98 11.96
C ASP A 154 -7.97 -8.08 11.45
N LEU A 155 -8.44 -9.34 11.46
CA LEU A 155 -7.67 -10.49 10.93
C LEU A 155 -7.41 -10.36 9.42
N LEU A 156 -8.39 -9.87 8.66
CA LEU A 156 -8.23 -9.59 7.24
C LEU A 156 -7.13 -8.54 7.01
N PHE A 157 -7.09 -7.44 7.76
CA PHE A 157 -6.02 -6.44 7.65
C PHE A 157 -4.64 -6.96 8.05
N LEU A 158 -4.54 -7.80 9.08
CA LEU A 158 -3.27 -8.44 9.43
C LEU A 158 -2.78 -9.37 8.31
N THR A 159 -3.70 -10.09 7.65
CA THR A 159 -3.38 -10.92 6.49
C THR A 159 -2.96 -10.06 5.29
N VAL A 160 -3.61 -8.91 5.07
CA VAL A 160 -3.17 -7.91 4.07
C VAL A 160 -1.74 -7.45 4.33
N ALA A 161 -1.40 -7.14 5.59
CA ALA A 161 -0.05 -6.72 5.98
C ALA A 161 1.00 -7.80 5.65
N PHE A 162 0.67 -9.08 5.89
CA PHE A 162 1.53 -10.21 5.55
C PHE A 162 1.67 -10.38 4.02
N CYS A 163 0.57 -10.34 3.26
CA CYS A 163 0.59 -10.42 1.80
C CYS A 163 1.45 -9.30 1.19
N TRP A 164 1.31 -8.07 1.71
CA TRP A 164 2.12 -6.92 1.28
C TRP A 164 3.60 -7.10 1.57
N ALA A 165 3.93 -7.64 2.73
CA ALA A 165 5.31 -7.98 3.08
C ALA A 165 5.89 -9.01 2.11
N CYS A 166 5.17 -10.09 1.83
CA CYS A 166 5.59 -11.10 0.85
C CYS A 166 5.76 -10.48 -0.55
N TYR A 167 4.77 -9.70 -1.03
CA TYR A 167 4.82 -9.01 -2.31
C TYR A 167 6.08 -8.15 -2.46
N SER A 168 6.51 -7.49 -1.38
CA SER A 168 7.70 -6.63 -1.37
C SER A 168 9.01 -7.42 -1.25
N VAL A 169 9.07 -8.43 -0.36
CA VAL A 169 10.31 -9.18 -0.06
C VAL A 169 10.71 -10.13 -1.18
N PHE A 170 9.74 -10.68 -1.90
CA PHE A 170 10.02 -11.61 -3.01
C PHE A 170 10.28 -10.90 -4.34
N ALA A 171 10.03 -9.60 -4.47
CA ALA A 171 10.17 -8.84 -5.72
C ALA A 171 11.62 -8.64 -6.23
N PRO A 172 12.67 -8.40 -5.39
CA PRO A 172 13.97 -7.96 -5.87
C PRO A 172 14.60 -8.78 -7.00
N PRO A 173 14.62 -10.13 -7.00
CA PRO A 173 15.18 -10.91 -8.11
C PRO A 173 14.47 -10.66 -9.44
N TYR A 174 13.16 -10.45 -9.39
CA TYR A 174 12.34 -10.18 -10.58
C TYR A 174 12.46 -8.72 -11.02
N LEU A 175 12.60 -7.78 -10.08
CA LEU A 175 12.87 -6.38 -10.38
C LEU A 175 14.21 -6.20 -11.09
N ALA A 176 15.25 -6.90 -10.66
CA ALA A 176 16.56 -6.88 -11.31
C ALA A 176 16.53 -7.43 -12.75
N ARG A 177 15.69 -8.43 -13.02
CA ARG A 177 15.61 -9.10 -14.32
C ARG A 177 14.59 -8.46 -15.27
N LEU A 178 13.43 -8.08 -14.77
CA LEU A 178 12.28 -7.63 -15.58
C LEU A 178 12.10 -6.11 -15.57
N GLY A 179 12.61 -5.44 -14.54
CA GLY A 179 12.33 -4.04 -14.27
C GLY A 179 10.99 -3.80 -13.59
N ALA A 180 10.87 -2.64 -12.95
CA ALA A 180 9.70 -2.31 -12.13
C ALA A 180 8.41 -2.18 -12.96
N LEU A 181 8.47 -1.50 -14.11
CA LEU A 181 7.30 -1.28 -14.95
C LEU A 181 6.75 -2.60 -15.51
N TYR A 182 7.64 -3.44 -16.04
CA TYR A 182 7.22 -4.72 -16.62
C TYR A 182 6.60 -5.65 -15.55
N LEU A 183 7.28 -5.78 -14.40
CA LEU A 183 6.77 -6.58 -13.28
C LEU A 183 5.42 -6.05 -12.78
N SER A 184 5.29 -4.73 -12.59
CA SER A 184 4.03 -4.12 -12.14
C SER A 184 2.90 -4.31 -13.15
N ALA A 185 3.15 -4.04 -14.43
CA ALA A 185 2.12 -4.09 -15.47
C ALA A 185 1.56 -5.51 -15.66
N TRP A 186 2.43 -6.51 -15.81
CA TRP A 186 1.99 -7.89 -16.03
C TRP A 186 1.39 -8.53 -14.78
N SER A 187 1.98 -8.31 -13.59
CA SER A 187 1.37 -8.81 -12.36
C SER A 187 0.03 -8.14 -12.07
N MET A 188 -0.10 -6.83 -12.34
CA MET A 188 -1.36 -6.10 -12.23
C MET A 188 -2.40 -6.67 -13.18
N LEU A 189 -2.05 -6.93 -14.44
CA LEU A 189 -2.96 -7.49 -15.42
C LEU A 189 -3.47 -8.88 -15.01
N PHE A 190 -2.57 -9.80 -14.66
CA PHE A 190 -2.97 -11.15 -14.23
C PHE A 190 -3.82 -11.11 -12.95
N GLY A 191 -3.44 -10.27 -11.98
CA GLY A 191 -4.20 -10.11 -10.76
C GLY A 191 -5.56 -9.47 -10.98
N ALA A 192 -5.66 -8.46 -11.83
CA ALA A 192 -6.93 -7.81 -12.17
C ALA A 192 -7.88 -8.74 -12.93
N ILE A 193 -7.36 -9.55 -13.86
CA ILE A 193 -8.17 -10.59 -14.55
C ILE A 193 -8.68 -11.61 -13.55
N ALA A 194 -7.83 -12.10 -12.63
CA ALA A 194 -8.26 -13.07 -11.61
C ALA A 194 -9.24 -12.47 -10.58
N LEU A 195 -9.14 -11.15 -10.32
CA LEU A 195 -10.03 -10.42 -9.43
C LEU A 195 -11.39 -10.11 -10.09
N SER A 196 -11.43 -9.96 -11.43
CA SER A 196 -12.61 -9.47 -12.14
C SER A 196 -13.90 -10.26 -11.91
N PRO A 197 -13.91 -11.60 -11.72
CA PRO A 197 -15.14 -12.31 -11.42
C PRO A 197 -15.82 -11.90 -10.11
N ALA A 198 -15.05 -11.34 -9.16
CA ALA A 198 -15.60 -10.88 -7.88
C ALA A 198 -16.59 -9.71 -8.05
N MET A 199 -16.51 -8.94 -9.15
CA MET A 199 -17.49 -7.87 -9.44
C MET A 199 -18.92 -8.39 -9.65
N LEU A 200 -19.08 -9.64 -10.05
CA LEU A 200 -20.40 -10.24 -10.22
C LEU A 200 -21.17 -10.30 -8.90
N PHE A 201 -20.46 -10.33 -7.76
CA PHE A 201 -21.05 -10.26 -6.43
C PHE A 201 -21.18 -8.79 -6.02
N GLY A 202 -22.31 -8.15 -6.36
CA GLY A 202 -22.67 -6.81 -5.96
C GLY A 202 -22.85 -5.79 -7.10
N ILE A 203 -22.55 -6.11 -8.35
CA ILE A 203 -22.73 -5.15 -9.45
C ILE A 203 -24.22 -4.81 -9.68
N ALA A 204 -25.12 -5.76 -9.43
CA ALA A 204 -26.56 -5.55 -9.53
C ALA A 204 -27.14 -4.72 -8.37
N ASP A 205 -26.39 -4.60 -7.27
CA ASP A 205 -26.82 -3.89 -6.05
C ASP A 205 -26.48 -2.40 -6.08
N ILE A 206 -25.85 -1.91 -7.15
CA ILE A 206 -25.42 -0.50 -7.25
C ILE A 206 -26.64 0.37 -7.60
N ASP A 207 -26.96 1.29 -6.72
CA ASP A 207 -27.85 2.40 -7.04
C ASP A 207 -27.07 3.52 -7.74
N TRP A 208 -27.12 3.54 -9.07
CA TRP A 208 -26.42 4.52 -9.89
C TRP A 208 -26.93 5.95 -9.69
N SER A 209 -28.14 6.14 -9.14
CA SER A 209 -28.72 7.47 -8.92
C SER A 209 -27.99 8.28 -7.84
N ILE A 210 -27.34 7.60 -6.90
CA ILE A 210 -26.57 8.22 -5.80
C ILE A 210 -25.08 8.42 -6.14
N VAL A 211 -24.62 7.87 -7.27
CA VAL A 211 -23.21 8.01 -7.70
C VAL A 211 -22.96 9.37 -8.29
N THR A 212 -22.26 10.24 -7.58
CA THR A 212 -21.95 11.62 -7.99
C THR A 212 -20.64 11.72 -8.79
N PRO A 213 -20.38 12.82 -9.51
CA PRO A 213 -19.09 13.07 -10.16
C PRO A 213 -17.88 12.96 -9.20
N LEU A 214 -18.06 13.32 -7.93
CA LEU A 214 -16.99 13.23 -6.93
C LEU A 214 -16.61 11.77 -6.62
N HIS A 215 -17.57 10.82 -6.63
CA HIS A 215 -17.28 9.41 -6.52
C HIS A 215 -16.41 8.90 -7.68
N TRP A 216 -16.69 9.38 -8.91
CA TRP A 216 -15.86 9.06 -10.08
C TRP A 216 -14.45 9.64 -9.99
N VAL A 217 -14.29 10.87 -9.51
CA VAL A 217 -12.96 11.47 -9.26
C VAL A 217 -12.20 10.63 -8.24
N GLY A 218 -12.83 10.25 -7.13
CA GLY A 218 -12.23 9.38 -6.12
C GLY A 218 -11.87 8.00 -6.67
N PHE A 219 -12.74 7.40 -7.48
CA PHE A 219 -12.49 6.14 -8.16
C PHE A 219 -11.28 6.24 -9.10
N LEU A 220 -11.24 7.23 -9.98
CA LEU A 220 -10.13 7.45 -10.92
C LEU A 220 -8.82 7.72 -10.18
N PHE A 221 -8.85 8.54 -9.13
CA PHE A 221 -7.67 8.78 -8.29
C PHE A 221 -7.14 7.47 -7.71
N THR A 222 -8.01 6.65 -7.11
CA THR A 222 -7.59 5.40 -6.48
C THR A 222 -7.17 4.33 -7.50
N ALA A 223 -7.71 4.33 -8.70
CA ALA A 223 -7.31 3.41 -9.76
C ALA A 223 -5.98 3.80 -10.41
N ILE A 224 -5.87 5.03 -10.89
CA ILE A 224 -4.72 5.48 -11.69
C ILE A 224 -3.53 5.82 -10.79
N PHE A 225 -3.73 6.69 -9.80
CA PHE A 225 -2.60 7.13 -8.97
C PHE A 225 -2.25 6.09 -7.92
N ALA A 226 -3.21 5.58 -7.15
CA ALA A 226 -2.89 4.65 -6.07
C ALA A 226 -2.69 3.22 -6.58
N GLY A 227 -3.53 2.74 -7.50
CA GLY A 227 -3.43 1.41 -8.08
C GLY A 227 -2.27 1.28 -9.05
N ALA A 228 -2.25 2.06 -10.14
CA ALA A 228 -1.22 1.92 -11.16
C ALA A 228 0.12 2.55 -10.75
N LEU A 229 0.16 3.88 -10.58
CA LEU A 229 1.41 4.60 -10.33
C LEU A 229 2.00 4.30 -8.95
N GLY A 230 1.17 4.15 -7.92
CA GLY A 230 1.65 3.82 -6.58
C GLY A 230 2.40 2.48 -6.54
N TYR A 231 1.90 1.44 -7.20
CA TYR A 231 2.58 0.14 -7.29
C TYR A 231 3.86 0.20 -8.12
N LEU A 232 3.84 0.93 -9.23
CA LEU A 232 5.04 1.16 -10.04
C LEU A 232 6.12 1.89 -9.24
N PHE A 233 5.76 2.99 -8.57
CA PHE A 233 6.70 3.79 -7.79
C PHE A 233 7.22 3.03 -6.58
N TRP A 234 6.39 2.17 -5.96
CA TRP A 234 6.83 1.29 -4.89
C TRP A 234 7.93 0.34 -5.36
N TYR A 235 7.74 -0.33 -6.49
CA TYR A 235 8.76 -1.21 -7.05
C TYR A 235 9.99 -0.47 -7.56
N GLU A 236 9.85 0.73 -8.11
CA GLU A 236 10.97 1.61 -8.46
C GLU A 236 11.81 1.99 -7.22
N GLY A 237 11.14 2.21 -6.09
CA GLY A 237 11.77 2.44 -4.79
C GLY A 237 12.55 1.22 -4.31
N ILE A 238 11.90 0.04 -4.29
CA ILE A 238 12.53 -1.23 -3.87
C ILE A 238 13.73 -1.56 -4.76
N ALA A 239 13.63 -1.37 -6.07
CA ALA A 239 14.72 -1.65 -7.00
C ALA A 239 15.97 -0.80 -6.72
N ARG A 240 15.80 0.42 -6.21
CA ARG A 240 16.90 1.37 -5.94
C ARG A 240 17.43 1.33 -4.51
N LEU A 241 16.55 1.12 -3.54
CA LEU A 241 16.90 1.24 -2.11
C LEU A 241 16.94 -0.09 -1.38
N GLY A 242 16.43 -1.17 -2.02
CA GLY A 242 16.21 -2.46 -1.37
C GLY A 242 14.97 -2.47 -0.47
N VAL A 243 14.56 -3.67 -0.05
CA VAL A 243 13.33 -3.90 0.71
C VAL A 243 13.37 -3.19 2.07
N ALA A 244 14.42 -3.42 2.85
CA ALA A 244 14.52 -2.93 4.23
C ALA A 244 14.36 -1.41 4.36
N ARG A 245 14.90 -0.65 3.40
CA ARG A 245 14.74 0.82 3.37
C ARG A 245 13.37 1.24 2.85
N SER A 246 12.82 0.50 1.88
CA SER A 246 11.57 0.88 1.22
C SER A 246 10.37 0.67 2.12
N VAL A 247 10.28 -0.48 2.82
CA VAL A 247 9.10 -0.81 3.63
C VAL A 247 8.86 0.16 4.77
N VAL A 248 9.90 0.81 5.30
CA VAL A 248 9.77 1.80 6.39
C VAL A 248 9.06 3.07 5.93
N TYR A 249 9.12 3.40 4.62
CA TYR A 249 8.37 4.53 4.08
C TYR A 249 6.86 4.39 4.24
N SER A 250 6.32 3.16 4.27
CA SER A 250 4.88 2.96 4.48
C SER A 250 4.38 3.53 5.81
N TYR A 251 5.25 3.72 6.81
CA TYR A 251 4.90 4.39 8.06
C TYR A 251 4.58 5.88 7.90
N LEU A 252 4.97 6.50 6.77
CA LEU A 252 4.58 7.88 6.45
C LEU A 252 3.14 7.98 5.91
N ILE A 253 2.51 6.88 5.51
CA ILE A 253 1.13 6.87 4.99
C ILE A 253 0.15 7.53 5.97
N PRO A 254 0.10 7.16 7.26
CA PRO A 254 -0.79 7.82 8.22
C PRO A 254 -0.43 9.29 8.47
N VAL A 255 0.85 9.66 8.39
CA VAL A 255 1.28 11.05 8.52
C VAL A 255 0.74 11.91 7.38
N PHE A 256 0.81 11.43 6.15
CA PHE A 256 0.24 12.14 5.00
C PHE A 256 -1.29 12.13 5.01
N ALA A 257 -1.92 11.06 5.49
CA ALA A 257 -3.36 11.04 5.71
C ALA A 257 -3.81 12.12 6.69
N LEU A 258 -3.07 12.29 7.79
CA LEU A 258 -3.32 13.34 8.77
C LEU A 258 -3.14 14.75 8.18
N LEU A 259 -2.05 14.98 7.46
CA LEU A 259 -1.80 16.26 6.78
C LEU A 259 -2.91 16.61 5.79
N SER A 260 -3.42 15.63 5.06
CA SER A 260 -4.54 15.81 4.14
C SER A 260 -5.84 16.15 4.85
N ALA A 261 -6.13 15.48 5.99
CA ALA A 261 -7.31 15.76 6.80
C ALA A 261 -7.30 17.23 7.31
N VAL A 262 -6.15 17.71 7.75
CA VAL A 262 -5.99 19.12 8.14
C VAL A 262 -6.20 20.08 6.97
N SER A 263 -5.54 19.81 5.84
CA SER A 263 -5.52 20.75 4.71
C SER A 263 -6.86 20.82 3.97
N PHE A 264 -7.58 19.71 3.87
CA PHE A 264 -8.80 19.61 3.09
C PHE A 264 -10.09 19.57 3.91
N LEU A 265 -10.02 19.09 5.16
CA LEU A 265 -11.20 18.94 6.04
C LEU A 265 -11.19 19.95 7.19
N GLY A 266 -10.11 20.74 7.35
CA GLY A 266 -9.99 21.72 8.45
C GLY A 266 -9.86 21.08 9.84
N GLU A 267 -9.44 19.82 9.91
CA GLU A 267 -9.27 19.12 11.18
C GLU A 267 -8.11 19.69 12.01
N HIS A 268 -8.26 19.67 13.35
CA HIS A 268 -7.18 20.10 14.25
C HIS A 268 -6.26 18.94 14.57
N VAL A 269 -4.94 19.15 14.41
CA VAL A 269 -3.93 18.17 14.82
C VAL A 269 -3.61 18.33 16.29
N SER A 270 -3.63 17.23 17.03
CA SER A 270 -3.22 17.22 18.44
C SER A 270 -1.68 17.20 18.57
N ALA A 271 -1.19 17.62 19.76
CA ALA A 271 0.24 17.53 20.10
C ALA A 271 0.74 16.08 20.08
N ILE A 272 -0.12 15.08 20.40
CA ILE A 272 0.21 13.66 20.39
C ILE A 272 0.42 13.18 18.94
N GLN A 273 -0.41 13.62 18.02
CA GLN A 273 -0.26 13.29 16.59
C GLN A 273 1.01 13.88 16.00
N LEU A 274 1.36 15.14 16.35
CA LEU A 274 2.61 15.76 15.94
C LEU A 274 3.84 15.03 16.51
N ALA A 275 3.80 14.65 17.79
CA ALA A 275 4.85 13.84 18.42
C ALA A 275 4.99 12.48 17.73
N GLY A 276 3.87 11.81 17.45
CA GLY A 276 3.86 10.55 16.71
C GLY A 276 4.47 10.67 15.31
N ALA A 277 4.13 11.72 14.56
CA ALA A 277 4.72 12.00 13.24
C ALA A 277 6.25 12.23 13.34
N ALA A 278 6.72 12.98 14.34
CA ALA A 278 8.15 13.19 14.56
C ALA A 278 8.88 11.88 14.90
N ILE A 279 8.27 11.00 15.71
CA ILE A 279 8.79 9.66 16.03
C ILE A 279 8.89 8.79 14.76
N VAL A 280 7.88 8.80 13.88
CA VAL A 280 7.92 8.09 12.59
C VAL A 280 9.13 8.55 11.75
N ILE A 281 9.32 9.85 11.62
CA ILE A 281 10.43 10.42 10.84
C ILE A 281 11.79 10.05 11.47
N GLY A 282 11.89 10.09 12.80
CA GLY A 282 13.09 9.69 13.54
C GLY A 282 13.44 8.21 13.32
N GLY A 283 12.47 7.31 13.41
CA GLY A 283 12.67 5.87 13.15
C GLY A 283 13.05 5.58 11.69
N LEU A 284 12.42 6.27 10.73
CA LEU A 284 12.80 6.19 9.31
C LEU A 284 14.25 6.65 9.10
N ALA A 285 14.66 7.74 9.70
CA ALA A 285 16.05 8.25 9.64
C ALA A 285 17.05 7.22 10.22
N LEU A 286 16.73 6.61 11.36
CA LEU A 286 17.55 5.58 11.99
C LEU A 286 17.74 4.36 11.08
N THR A 287 16.68 3.87 10.46
CA THR A 287 16.74 2.74 9.51
C THR A 287 17.63 3.08 8.32
N ARG A 288 17.59 4.31 7.81
CA ARG A 288 18.43 4.75 6.67
C ARG A 288 19.91 4.81 6.99
N ILE A 289 20.29 5.33 8.16
CA ILE A 289 21.70 5.48 8.57
C ILE A 289 22.36 4.09 8.74
N SER A 290 21.62 3.12 9.26
CA SER A 290 22.13 1.78 9.54
C SER A 290 22.47 0.95 8.31
N THR A 291 21.81 1.23 7.18
CA THR A 291 21.99 0.50 5.93
C THR A 291 23.03 1.10 4.98
N THR A 292 23.66 2.23 5.36
CA THR A 292 24.72 2.88 4.58
C THR A 292 26.11 2.32 4.89
N LYS A 293 26.25 1.40 5.87
CA LYS A 293 27.53 0.83 6.35
C LYS A 293 27.84 -0.57 5.81
N THR A 294 27.07 -1.08 4.85
CA THR A 294 27.34 -2.34 4.13
C THR A 294 27.53 -2.05 2.65
#